data_c7bf33eb06c03fdf67daf09644f323be
#
_entry.id   c7bf33eb06c03fdf67daf09644f323be
#
_cell.length_a   1.000
_cell.length_b   1.000
_cell.length_c   1.000
_cell.angle_alpha   90.00
_cell.angle_beta   90.00
_cell.angle_gamma   90.00
#
_symmetry.space_group_name_H-M   'P 1'
#
loop_
_entity.id
_entity.type
_entity.pdbx_description
1 polymer ?
#
loop_
_entity_poly.entity_id
_entity_poly.type
_entity_poly.pdbx_seq_one_letter_code
_entity_poly.pdbx_strand_id
1 'polypeptide(L)'
;MIVTTIYNDKIQSIVLPEKKNGQFEVFCYVGNEKKSISNIEGINDEWVLKSSKMVKVIDGYNNPIKSTILHPSNIYILLNENNEKIYVFTEPVTEDRQVFSKYLIEDGCEIFIGRSENNDICYQNKVVSSRHAKIILENKKWSVQDLNSTNGTFVNGIRIAKTDLKLGDVIYVMGLKIVVGKNFIAINNPDGCVRISESLYKYIPQMEEKTEEDYEYELIPEPFFYRSPRFKRDINKYTLKID
;
A
#
# COMPACT_ATOMS: atom_id res chain seq x y z
N MET A 1 -1.29 -14.26 1.78
CA MET A 1 -1.85 -12.89 1.81
C MET A 1 -0.70 -11.89 1.90
N ILE A 2 -0.72 -10.83 1.12
CA ILE A 2 0.24 -9.72 1.23
C ILE A 2 -0.35 -8.70 2.19
N VAL A 3 0.46 -8.22 3.13
CA VAL A 3 0.10 -7.16 4.07
C VAL A 3 1.04 -5.98 3.82
N THR A 4 0.48 -4.85 3.44
CA THR A 4 1.23 -3.61 3.17
C THR A 4 0.90 -2.57 4.21
N THR A 5 1.91 -2.08 4.91
CA THR A 5 1.80 -1.01 5.89
C THR A 5 2.27 0.30 5.27
N ILE A 6 1.47 1.35 5.43
CA ILE A 6 1.81 2.70 4.97
C ILE A 6 1.73 3.66 6.13
N TYR A 7 2.82 4.35 6.40
CA TYR A 7 2.91 5.38 7.43
C TYR A 7 3.85 6.50 6.97
N ASN A 8 3.37 7.73 7.06
CA ASN A 8 4.06 8.92 6.54
C ASN A 8 4.45 8.73 5.05
N ASP A 9 5.74 8.69 4.76
CA ASP A 9 6.31 8.54 3.41
C ASP A 9 6.86 7.14 3.14
N LYS A 10 6.67 6.19 4.06
CA LYS A 10 7.23 4.83 3.99
C LYS A 10 6.15 3.79 3.72
N ILE A 11 6.51 2.86 2.84
CA ILE A 11 5.68 1.70 2.51
C ILE A 11 6.49 0.45 2.80
N GLN A 12 5.86 -0.51 3.46
CA GLN A 12 6.46 -1.81 3.75
C GLN A 12 5.46 -2.92 3.49
N SER A 13 5.90 -4.00 2.86
CA SER A 13 5.05 -5.16 2.60
C SER A 13 5.68 -6.43 3.14
N ILE A 14 4.84 -7.29 3.72
CA ILE A 14 5.19 -8.66 4.13
C ILE A 14 4.24 -9.65 3.45
N VAL A 15 4.69 -10.87 3.24
CA VAL A 15 3.86 -11.95 2.71
C VAL A 15 3.59 -12.94 3.83
N LEU A 16 2.32 -13.06 4.22
CA LEU A 16 1.89 -14.09 5.16
C LEU A 16 1.73 -15.42 4.43
N PRO A 17 2.16 -16.55 5.03
CA PRO A 17 2.02 -17.88 4.44
C PRO A 17 0.55 -18.30 4.31
N GLU A 18 0.28 -19.31 3.48
CA GLU A 18 -1.06 -19.88 3.35
C GLU A 18 -1.52 -20.53 4.65
N LYS A 19 -0.62 -21.29 5.28
CA LYS A 19 -0.88 -21.90 6.58
C LYS A 19 -0.85 -20.81 7.65
N LYS A 20 -2.01 -20.56 8.23
CA LYS A 20 -2.21 -19.46 9.19
C LYS A 20 -1.72 -19.86 10.60
N ASN A 21 -0.43 -20.03 10.72
CA ASN A 21 0.25 -20.28 11.99
C ASN A 21 1.48 -19.38 12.13
N GLY A 22 1.88 -19.12 13.37
CA GLY A 22 3.02 -18.28 13.68
C GLY A 22 2.63 -16.82 13.98
N GLN A 23 3.66 -16.00 14.13
CA GLN A 23 3.54 -14.59 14.50
C GLN A 23 4.43 -13.78 13.58
N PHE A 24 3.90 -12.67 13.09
CA PHE A 24 4.58 -11.74 12.19
C PHE A 24 4.50 -10.33 12.77
N GLU A 25 5.60 -9.63 12.77
CA GLU A 25 5.64 -8.25 13.23
C GLU A 25 5.19 -7.28 12.13
N VAL A 26 4.40 -6.31 12.52
CA VAL A 26 4.05 -5.16 11.70
C VAL A 26 4.99 -4.03 12.06
N PHE A 27 5.74 -3.56 11.08
CA PHE A 27 6.72 -2.50 11.26
C PHE A 27 6.24 -1.19 10.66
N CYS A 28 6.71 -0.09 11.23
CA CYS A 28 6.73 1.21 10.58
C CYS A 28 8.09 1.87 10.76
N TYR A 29 8.38 2.88 9.93
CA TYR A 29 9.57 3.69 10.09
C TYR A 29 9.22 5.01 10.79
N VAL A 30 9.93 5.31 11.88
CA VAL A 30 9.86 6.60 12.57
C VAL A 30 11.21 7.30 12.32
N GLY A 31 11.21 8.27 11.42
CA GLY A 31 12.47 8.76 10.84
C GLY A 31 13.15 7.65 10.02
N ASN A 32 14.38 7.32 10.36
CA ASN A 32 15.13 6.23 9.72
C ASN A 32 15.12 4.91 10.53
N GLU A 33 14.46 4.89 11.69
CA GLU A 33 14.40 3.69 12.54
C GLU A 33 13.19 2.82 12.20
N LYS A 34 13.42 1.53 11.93
CA LYS A 34 12.39 0.51 11.79
C LYS A 34 11.90 0.11 13.18
N LYS A 35 10.62 0.31 13.47
CA LYS A 35 10.01 -0.04 14.77
C LYS A 35 8.88 -1.04 14.57
N SER A 36 8.90 -2.11 15.36
CA SER A 36 7.76 -3.03 15.48
C SER A 36 6.63 -2.31 16.22
N ILE A 37 5.48 -2.20 15.58
CA ILE A 37 4.33 -1.45 16.13
C ILE A 37 3.19 -2.36 16.54
N SER A 38 3.06 -3.52 15.92
CA SER A 38 1.97 -4.46 16.16
C SER A 38 2.37 -5.86 15.70
N ASN A 39 1.49 -6.85 15.96
CA ASN A 39 1.69 -8.23 15.56
C ASN A 39 0.47 -8.75 14.82
N ILE A 40 0.74 -9.63 13.85
CA ILE A 40 -0.24 -10.47 13.19
C ILE A 40 0.02 -11.90 13.65
N GLU A 41 -1.01 -12.56 14.17
CA GLU A 41 -0.90 -13.94 14.66
C GLU A 41 -1.88 -14.86 13.95
N GLY A 42 -1.45 -16.10 13.71
CA GLY A 42 -2.32 -17.18 13.26
C GLY A 42 -3.10 -17.76 14.43
N ILE A 43 -4.42 -17.54 14.48
CA ILE A 43 -5.31 -18.01 15.53
C ILE A 43 -6.52 -18.68 14.88
N ASN A 44 -6.81 -19.95 15.22
CA ASN A 44 -7.95 -20.70 14.69
C ASN A 44 -8.05 -20.65 13.15
N ASP A 45 -6.94 -20.86 12.48
CA ASP A 45 -6.83 -20.78 11.01
C ASP A 45 -7.21 -19.43 10.40
N GLU A 46 -7.05 -18.34 11.18
CA GLU A 46 -7.25 -16.96 10.73
C GLU A 46 -6.03 -16.11 11.06
N TRP A 47 -5.73 -15.13 10.22
CA TRP A 47 -4.75 -14.10 10.52
C TRP A 47 -5.40 -12.97 11.32
N VAL A 48 -4.87 -12.69 12.51
CA VAL A 48 -5.42 -11.72 13.45
C VAL A 48 -4.41 -10.60 13.69
N LEU A 49 -4.76 -9.38 13.31
CA LEU A 49 -4.00 -8.17 13.63
C LEU A 49 -4.36 -7.70 15.05
N LYS A 50 -3.36 -7.45 15.88
CA LYS A 50 -3.54 -7.09 17.30
C LYS A 50 -3.17 -5.64 17.57
N SER A 51 -3.89 -5.01 18.50
CA SER A 51 -3.46 -3.77 19.14
C SER A 51 -2.27 -4.02 20.04
N SER A 52 -1.40 -3.02 20.16
CA SER A 52 -0.24 -3.03 21.04
C SER A 52 -0.29 -1.87 22.05
N LYS A 53 0.80 -1.67 22.79
CA LYS A 53 0.98 -0.46 23.60
C LYS A 53 1.18 0.77 22.71
N MET A 54 1.83 0.63 21.55
CA MET A 54 2.19 1.72 20.65
C MET A 54 1.04 2.12 19.71
N VAL A 55 0.21 1.16 19.31
CA VAL A 55 -0.87 1.41 18.35
C VAL A 55 -2.16 0.70 18.73
N LYS A 56 -3.29 1.30 18.39
CA LYS A 56 -4.61 0.71 18.52
C LYS A 56 -5.22 0.44 17.15
N VAL A 57 -5.69 -0.78 16.94
CA VAL A 57 -6.56 -1.10 15.81
C VAL A 57 -7.90 -0.42 16.04
N ILE A 58 -8.46 0.22 15.04
CA ILE A 58 -9.79 0.85 15.13
C ILE A 58 -10.79 0.15 14.22
N ASP A 59 -12.02 0.06 14.70
CA ASP A 59 -13.15 -0.48 13.93
C ASP A 59 -13.71 0.55 12.93
N GLY A 60 -14.74 0.16 12.16
CA GLY A 60 -15.40 1.02 11.20
C GLY A 60 -16.12 2.24 11.81
N TYR A 61 -16.26 2.29 13.14
CA TYR A 61 -16.85 3.39 13.90
C TYR A 61 -15.82 4.25 14.61
N ASN A 62 -14.52 4.06 14.31
CA ASN A 62 -13.37 4.70 14.96
C ASN A 62 -13.20 4.35 16.46
N ASN A 63 -13.73 3.23 16.93
CA ASN A 63 -13.49 2.77 18.29
C ASN A 63 -12.24 1.87 18.35
N PRO A 64 -11.37 2.03 19.35
CA PRO A 64 -10.26 1.13 19.57
C PRO A 64 -10.74 -0.28 19.92
N ILE A 65 -10.22 -1.28 19.20
CA ILE A 65 -10.49 -2.69 19.44
C ILE A 65 -9.20 -3.43 19.78
N LYS A 66 -9.29 -4.57 20.45
CA LYS A 66 -8.10 -5.35 20.85
C LYS A 66 -7.43 -6.03 19.64
N SER A 67 -8.25 -6.51 18.71
CA SER A 67 -7.78 -7.24 17.52
C SER A 67 -8.86 -7.31 16.45
N THR A 68 -8.45 -7.62 15.23
CA THR A 68 -9.36 -7.85 14.11
C THR A 68 -8.83 -8.98 13.22
N ILE A 69 -9.72 -9.73 12.59
CA ILE A 69 -9.35 -10.74 11.59
C ILE A 69 -9.00 -10.03 10.29
N LEU A 70 -7.91 -10.47 9.66
CA LEU A 70 -7.48 -9.96 8.37
C LEU A 70 -8.14 -10.75 7.24
N HIS A 71 -8.92 -10.05 6.43
CA HIS A 71 -9.49 -10.58 5.19
C HIS A 71 -8.76 -9.97 3.98
N PRO A 72 -8.59 -10.70 2.89
CA PRO A 72 -8.01 -10.15 1.66
C PRO A 72 -8.79 -8.94 1.13
N SER A 73 -8.09 -8.04 0.45
CA SER A 73 -8.64 -6.84 -0.19
C SER A 73 -9.27 -5.82 0.76
N ASN A 74 -8.91 -5.85 2.04
CA ASN A 74 -9.39 -4.92 3.06
C ASN A 74 -8.35 -3.88 3.47
N ILE A 75 -8.83 -2.85 4.13
CA ILE A 75 -8.04 -1.76 4.71
C ILE A 75 -8.31 -1.74 6.21
N TYR A 76 -7.24 -1.74 6.98
CA TYR A 76 -7.27 -1.62 8.44
C TYR A 76 -6.52 -0.36 8.84
N ILE A 77 -7.00 0.28 9.89
CA ILE A 77 -6.41 1.52 10.39
C ILE A 77 -5.92 1.27 11.81
N LEU A 78 -4.68 1.67 12.06
CA LEU A 78 -4.13 1.72 13.41
C LEU A 78 -3.90 3.19 13.77
N LEU A 79 -4.14 3.54 15.02
CA LEU A 79 -3.80 4.85 15.59
C LEU A 79 -2.59 4.68 16.50
N ASN A 80 -1.58 5.53 16.30
CA ASN A 80 -0.46 5.63 17.24
C ASN A 80 -0.83 6.52 18.45
N GLU A 81 0.10 6.71 19.38
CA GLU A 81 -0.08 7.53 20.58
C GLU A 81 -0.41 9.02 20.27
N ASN A 82 0.01 9.51 19.10
CA ASN A 82 -0.27 10.86 18.61
C ASN A 82 -1.60 10.97 17.83
N ASN A 83 -2.42 9.91 17.82
CA ASN A 83 -3.62 9.80 16.99
C ASN A 83 -3.36 9.92 15.47
N GLU A 84 -2.14 9.63 15.03
CA GLU A 84 -1.83 9.55 13.60
C GLU A 84 -2.22 8.17 13.07
N LYS A 85 -2.73 8.15 11.84
CA LYS A 85 -3.20 6.93 11.20
C LYS A 85 -2.05 6.20 10.51
N ILE A 86 -1.99 4.90 10.75
CA ILE A 86 -1.16 3.94 10.03
C ILE A 86 -2.12 3.02 9.27
N TYR A 87 -1.92 2.90 7.98
CA TYR A 87 -2.79 2.08 7.13
C TYR A 87 -2.16 0.71 6.89
N VAL A 88 -2.98 -0.31 7.04
CA VAL A 88 -2.61 -1.70 6.75
C VAL A 88 -3.55 -2.22 5.67
N PHE A 89 -3.00 -2.54 4.51
CA PHE A 89 -3.70 -3.09 3.37
C PHE A 89 -3.44 -4.58 3.27
N THR A 90 -4.46 -5.32 2.95
CA THR A 90 -4.35 -6.76 2.71
C THR A 90 -4.74 -7.05 1.27
N GLU A 91 -3.89 -7.80 0.57
CA GLU A 91 -4.13 -8.23 -0.80
C GLU A 91 -3.96 -9.75 -0.91
N PRO A 92 -4.70 -10.44 -1.77
CA PRO A 92 -4.45 -11.84 -2.05
C PRO A 92 -3.05 -12.00 -2.67
N VAL A 93 -2.41 -13.13 -2.42
CA VAL A 93 -1.20 -13.49 -3.17
C VAL A 93 -1.65 -13.97 -4.53
N THR A 94 -1.41 -13.16 -5.54
CA THR A 94 -1.55 -13.53 -6.95
C THR A 94 -0.17 -13.73 -7.56
N GLU A 95 -0.09 -14.37 -8.73
CA GLU A 95 1.18 -14.54 -9.45
C GLU A 95 1.80 -13.17 -9.79
N ASP A 96 0.97 -12.17 -10.05
CA ASP A 96 1.36 -10.77 -10.23
C ASP A 96 1.18 -10.04 -8.89
N ARG A 97 2.22 -10.02 -8.07
CA ARG A 97 2.21 -9.37 -6.76
C ARG A 97 1.72 -7.94 -6.87
N GLN A 98 0.54 -7.69 -6.35
CA GLN A 98 -0.02 -6.34 -6.26
C GLN A 98 0.57 -5.62 -5.05
N VAL A 99 1.73 -5.02 -5.25
CA VAL A 99 2.36 -4.15 -4.26
C VAL A 99 2.00 -2.72 -4.63
N PHE A 100 1.75 -1.88 -3.62
CA PHE A 100 1.60 -0.45 -3.86
C PHE A 100 2.91 0.13 -4.43
N SER A 101 2.81 0.77 -5.60
CA SER A 101 3.91 1.53 -6.18
C SER A 101 3.81 2.99 -5.77
N LYS A 102 4.93 3.58 -5.37
CA LYS A 102 5.02 4.97 -4.90
C LYS A 102 5.44 5.90 -6.04
N TYR A 103 4.73 7.00 -6.17
CA TYR A 103 5.01 8.06 -7.15
C TYR A 103 5.13 9.39 -6.42
N LEU A 104 6.25 10.08 -6.58
CA LEU A 104 6.44 11.42 -6.03
C LEU A 104 5.70 12.44 -6.90
N ILE A 105 5.05 13.38 -6.25
CA ILE A 105 4.23 14.39 -6.90
C ILE A 105 4.73 15.77 -6.50
N GLU A 106 4.97 16.60 -7.49
CA GLU A 106 5.35 17.99 -7.30
C GLU A 106 4.14 18.86 -6.96
N ASP A 107 4.36 19.92 -6.19
CA ASP A 107 3.32 20.90 -5.89
C ASP A 107 2.86 21.62 -7.17
N GLY A 108 1.59 21.85 -7.31
CA GLY A 108 0.97 22.40 -8.51
C GLY A 108 0.53 21.35 -9.55
N CYS A 109 0.65 20.05 -9.26
CA CYS A 109 0.26 19.00 -10.19
C CYS A 109 -1.23 18.65 -10.10
N GLU A 110 -1.84 18.42 -11.27
CA GLU A 110 -3.12 17.73 -11.43
C GLU A 110 -2.88 16.35 -12.02
N ILE A 111 -3.53 15.31 -11.46
CA ILE A 111 -3.40 13.92 -11.86
C ILE A 111 -4.78 13.41 -12.26
N PHE A 112 -4.96 13.03 -13.50
CA PHE A 112 -6.22 12.49 -14.01
C PHE A 112 -6.25 10.97 -13.91
N ILE A 113 -7.40 10.45 -13.48
CA ILE A 113 -7.68 9.03 -13.31
C ILE A 113 -8.84 8.64 -14.22
N GLY A 114 -8.72 7.54 -14.93
CA GLY A 114 -9.81 7.04 -15.75
C GLY A 114 -9.41 5.86 -16.64
N ARG A 115 -10.39 5.37 -17.43
CA ARG A 115 -10.18 4.23 -18.31
C ARG A 115 -9.42 4.61 -19.59
N SER A 116 -9.49 5.86 -20.04
CA SER A 116 -8.81 6.32 -21.24
C SER A 116 -7.31 6.38 -21.03
N GLU A 117 -6.53 6.03 -22.07
CA GLU A 117 -5.06 6.09 -22.06
C GLU A 117 -4.51 7.52 -21.94
N ASN A 118 -5.34 8.53 -22.15
CA ASN A 118 -4.98 9.95 -21.96
C ASN A 118 -4.99 10.41 -20.50
N ASN A 119 -5.29 9.52 -19.53
CA ASN A 119 -5.19 9.86 -18.12
C ASN A 119 -3.80 9.51 -17.60
N ASP A 120 -3.35 10.24 -16.58
CA ASP A 120 -2.07 10.00 -15.90
C ASP A 120 -2.07 8.64 -15.20
N ILE A 121 -3.20 8.26 -14.62
CA ILE A 121 -3.48 6.93 -14.07
C ILE A 121 -4.58 6.29 -14.94
N CYS A 122 -4.17 5.46 -15.87
CA CYS A 122 -5.07 4.74 -16.74
C CYS A 122 -5.42 3.38 -16.11
N TYR A 123 -6.65 3.22 -15.66
CA TYR A 123 -7.17 1.95 -15.17
C TYR A 123 -8.15 1.35 -16.18
N GLN A 124 -7.68 0.39 -16.98
CA GLN A 124 -8.43 -0.22 -18.08
C GLN A 124 -9.49 -1.21 -17.58
N ASN A 125 -10.45 -0.72 -16.81
CA ASN A 125 -11.58 -1.51 -16.31
C ASN A 125 -12.89 -0.91 -16.83
N LYS A 126 -13.80 -1.77 -17.30
CA LYS A 126 -15.08 -1.37 -17.91
C LYS A 126 -16.00 -0.56 -16.98
N VAL A 127 -15.87 -0.75 -15.66
CA VAL A 127 -16.66 -0.02 -14.66
C VAL A 127 -16.07 1.35 -14.30
N VAL A 128 -14.91 1.70 -14.88
CA VAL A 128 -14.26 3.01 -14.71
C VAL A 128 -14.61 3.91 -15.89
N SER A 129 -15.03 5.14 -15.62
CA SER A 129 -15.34 6.14 -16.66
C SER A 129 -14.08 6.54 -17.43
N SER A 130 -14.22 6.99 -18.69
CA SER A 130 -13.08 7.41 -19.54
C SER A 130 -12.22 8.49 -18.86
N ARG A 131 -12.88 9.50 -18.25
CA ARG A 131 -12.32 10.40 -17.24
C ARG A 131 -13.14 10.22 -15.99
N HIS A 132 -12.55 9.75 -14.91
CA HIS A 132 -13.29 9.34 -13.73
C HIS A 132 -13.13 10.34 -12.58
N ALA A 133 -11.91 10.68 -12.25
CA ALA A 133 -11.59 11.59 -11.18
C ALA A 133 -10.30 12.37 -11.48
N LYS A 134 -10.03 13.43 -10.71
CA LYS A 134 -8.74 14.07 -10.66
C LYS A 134 -8.29 14.31 -9.23
N ILE A 135 -6.99 14.17 -9.01
CA ILE A 135 -6.31 14.51 -7.77
C ILE A 135 -5.49 15.76 -8.02
N ILE A 136 -5.45 16.66 -7.06
CA ILE A 136 -4.71 17.92 -7.15
C ILE A 136 -3.83 18.05 -5.92
N LEU A 137 -2.56 18.36 -6.12
CA LEU A 137 -1.66 18.85 -5.07
C LEU A 137 -1.35 20.31 -5.34
N GLU A 138 -1.88 21.20 -4.54
CA GLU A 138 -1.67 22.63 -4.66
C GLU A 138 -1.43 23.27 -3.30
N ASN A 139 -0.38 24.09 -3.19
CA ASN A 139 0.03 24.72 -1.92
C ASN A 139 0.20 23.69 -0.78
N LYS A 140 0.79 22.52 -1.11
CA LYS A 140 0.99 21.36 -0.20
C LYS A 140 -0.32 20.78 0.37
N LYS A 141 -1.45 21.07 -0.25
CA LYS A 141 -2.75 20.53 0.10
C LYS A 141 -3.25 19.63 -1.02
N TRP A 142 -3.70 18.45 -0.62
CA TRP A 142 -4.30 17.49 -1.50
C TRP A 142 -5.81 17.68 -1.58
N SER A 143 -6.35 17.54 -2.77
CA SER A 143 -7.79 17.41 -2.98
C SER A 143 -8.08 16.39 -4.08
N VAL A 144 -9.29 15.84 -4.07
CA VAL A 144 -9.80 14.95 -5.11
C VAL A 144 -11.17 15.41 -5.55
N GLN A 145 -11.44 15.28 -6.84
CA GLN A 145 -12.72 15.61 -7.46
C GLN A 145 -13.18 14.48 -8.38
N ASP A 146 -14.41 14.03 -8.18
CA ASP A 146 -15.10 13.16 -9.13
C ASP A 146 -15.48 13.96 -10.38
N LEU A 147 -15.26 13.42 -11.57
CA LEU A 147 -15.53 14.06 -12.84
C LEU A 147 -16.86 13.56 -13.45
N ASN A 148 -17.91 13.50 -12.63
CA ASN A 148 -19.22 12.93 -12.98
C ASN A 148 -19.12 11.47 -13.44
N SER A 149 -18.35 10.69 -12.71
CA SER A 149 -18.16 9.28 -13.02
C SER A 149 -19.44 8.47 -12.82
N THR A 150 -19.61 7.39 -13.58
CA THR A 150 -20.79 6.54 -13.49
C THR A 150 -20.92 5.88 -12.12
N ASN A 151 -19.84 5.33 -11.58
CA ASN A 151 -19.86 4.56 -10.35
C ASN A 151 -19.41 5.33 -9.12
N GLY A 152 -18.87 6.53 -9.30
CA GLY A 152 -18.46 7.43 -8.24
C GLY A 152 -17.04 7.17 -7.74
N THR A 153 -16.49 8.20 -7.12
CA THR A 153 -15.22 8.20 -6.41
C THR A 153 -15.46 8.20 -4.91
N PHE A 154 -14.67 7.44 -4.16
CA PHE A 154 -14.81 7.30 -2.71
C PHE A 154 -13.52 7.70 -2.01
N VAL A 155 -13.64 8.33 -0.85
CA VAL A 155 -12.53 8.62 0.06
C VAL A 155 -12.85 7.99 1.41
N ASN A 156 -12.00 7.08 1.88
CA ASN A 156 -12.19 6.32 3.12
C ASN A 156 -13.59 5.64 3.19
N GLY A 157 -14.08 5.13 2.06
CA GLY A 157 -15.38 4.47 1.95
C GLY A 157 -16.59 5.41 1.78
N ILE A 158 -16.40 6.73 1.81
CA ILE A 158 -17.47 7.73 1.63
C ILE A 158 -17.44 8.23 0.19
N ARG A 159 -18.58 8.17 -0.52
CA ARG A 159 -18.70 8.74 -1.86
C ARG A 159 -18.57 10.26 -1.82
N ILE A 160 -17.77 10.80 -2.74
CA ILE A 160 -17.51 12.24 -2.80
C ILE A 160 -17.83 12.82 -4.20
N ALA A 161 -18.10 14.12 -4.25
CA ALA A 161 -18.05 14.91 -5.48
C ALA A 161 -16.72 15.68 -5.56
N LYS A 162 -16.32 16.33 -4.46
CA LYS A 162 -15.02 16.97 -4.25
C LYS A 162 -14.73 17.02 -2.76
N THR A 163 -13.48 16.78 -2.36
CA THR A 163 -13.08 16.90 -0.96
C THR A 163 -11.58 17.18 -0.85
N ASP A 164 -11.18 17.87 0.21
CA ASP A 164 -9.79 17.95 0.62
C ASP A 164 -9.37 16.64 1.25
N LEU A 165 -8.10 16.28 1.05
CA LEU A 165 -7.52 15.04 1.55
C LEU A 165 -6.53 15.31 2.66
N LYS A 166 -6.54 14.43 3.64
CA LYS A 166 -5.52 14.37 4.69
C LYS A 166 -4.48 13.32 4.33
N LEU A 167 -3.28 13.45 4.90
CA LEU A 167 -2.24 12.43 4.74
C LEU A 167 -2.77 11.07 5.21
N GLY A 168 -2.57 10.06 4.37
CA GLY A 168 -3.04 8.71 4.58
C GLY A 168 -4.51 8.47 4.18
N ASP A 169 -5.23 9.45 3.64
CA ASP A 169 -6.53 9.19 3.05
C ASP A 169 -6.40 8.27 1.84
N VAL A 170 -7.40 7.40 1.70
CA VAL A 170 -7.46 6.41 0.62
C VAL A 170 -8.55 6.80 -0.35
N ILE A 171 -8.16 7.08 -1.58
CA ILE A 171 -9.07 7.26 -2.71
C ILE A 171 -9.34 5.88 -3.30
N TYR A 172 -10.58 5.57 -3.53
CA TYR A 172 -11.01 4.31 -4.10
C TYR A 172 -11.83 4.54 -5.37
N VAL A 173 -11.41 3.87 -6.45
CA VAL A 173 -12.07 3.87 -7.76
C VAL A 173 -12.17 2.43 -8.26
N MET A 174 -13.29 1.76 -8.01
CA MET A 174 -13.63 0.45 -8.56
C MET A 174 -12.51 -0.62 -8.49
N GLY A 175 -11.85 -0.75 -7.34
CA GLY A 175 -10.72 -1.66 -7.12
C GLY A 175 -9.37 -0.97 -7.04
N LEU A 176 -9.18 0.14 -7.76
CA LEU A 176 -8.00 0.98 -7.64
C LEU A 176 -8.01 1.69 -6.29
N LYS A 177 -6.93 1.56 -5.53
CA LYS A 177 -6.69 2.24 -4.26
C LYS A 177 -5.49 3.17 -4.42
N ILE A 178 -5.67 4.43 -4.05
CA ILE A 178 -4.63 5.44 -4.07
C ILE A 178 -4.51 6.03 -2.69
N VAL A 179 -3.36 5.88 -2.06
CA VAL A 179 -3.05 6.44 -0.74
C VAL A 179 -2.27 7.72 -0.90
N VAL A 180 -2.66 8.75 -0.17
CA VAL A 180 -2.05 10.08 -0.25
C VAL A 180 -1.01 10.24 0.85
N GLY A 181 0.24 10.50 0.47
CA GLY A 181 1.34 10.87 1.35
C GLY A 181 1.63 12.36 1.34
N LYS A 182 2.72 12.78 1.96
CA LYS A 182 3.08 14.21 2.06
C LYS A 182 3.30 14.85 0.68
N ASN A 183 4.08 14.19 -0.17
CA ASN A 183 4.42 14.61 -1.53
C ASN A 183 4.44 13.41 -2.47
N PHE A 184 3.62 12.41 -2.21
CA PHE A 184 3.55 11.20 -3.02
C PHE A 184 2.14 10.62 -2.99
N ILE A 185 1.86 9.80 -3.96
CA ILE A 185 0.75 8.86 -3.96
C ILE A 185 1.29 7.43 -4.03
N ALA A 186 0.61 6.50 -3.37
CA ALA A 186 0.88 5.08 -3.49
C ALA A 186 -0.32 4.40 -4.14
N ILE A 187 -0.09 3.65 -5.21
CA ILE A 187 -1.13 3.09 -6.06
C ILE A 187 -0.99 1.56 -6.06
N ASN A 188 -2.09 0.83 -5.82
CA ASN A 188 -2.14 -0.59 -6.13
C ASN A 188 -2.36 -0.80 -7.63
N ASN A 189 -2.09 -2.01 -8.11
CA ASN A 189 -2.39 -2.39 -9.50
C ASN A 189 -3.34 -3.61 -9.48
N PRO A 190 -4.64 -3.40 -9.26
CA PRO A 190 -5.60 -4.48 -9.27
C PRO A 190 -5.65 -5.09 -10.67
N ASP A 191 -5.59 -6.40 -10.73
CA ASP A 191 -5.67 -7.19 -11.97
C ASP A 191 -4.59 -6.87 -13.04
N GLY A 192 -3.49 -6.19 -12.67
CA GLY A 192 -2.45 -5.80 -13.62
C GLY A 192 -2.90 -4.78 -14.69
N CYS A 193 -4.07 -4.15 -14.51
CA CYS A 193 -4.72 -3.31 -15.52
C CYS A 193 -4.45 -1.80 -15.37
N VAL A 194 -3.60 -1.40 -14.43
CA VAL A 194 -3.23 0.01 -14.21
C VAL A 194 -1.96 0.34 -14.99
N ARG A 195 -2.04 1.38 -15.81
CA ARG A 195 -0.89 1.98 -16.49
C ARG A 195 -0.71 3.41 -15.98
N ILE A 196 0.53 3.77 -15.74
CA ILE A 196 0.90 5.10 -15.26
C ILE A 196 1.60 5.83 -16.40
N SER A 197 1.24 7.10 -16.64
CA SER A 197 1.87 7.90 -17.67
C SER A 197 3.32 8.25 -17.28
N GLU A 198 4.16 8.47 -18.29
CA GLU A 198 5.56 8.86 -18.08
C GLU A 198 5.69 10.19 -17.31
N SER A 199 4.68 11.05 -17.34
CA SER A 199 4.65 12.30 -16.56
C SER A 199 4.74 12.07 -15.05
N LEU A 200 4.20 10.94 -14.55
CA LEU A 200 4.28 10.52 -13.16
C LEU A 200 5.54 9.69 -12.85
N TYR A 201 6.24 9.20 -13.87
CA TYR A 201 7.48 8.42 -13.70
C TYR A 201 8.69 9.27 -13.35
N LYS A 202 8.58 10.58 -13.24
CA LYS A 202 9.71 11.49 -13.03
C LYS A 202 10.53 11.22 -11.77
N TYR A 203 10.09 10.28 -10.95
CA TYR A 203 10.87 9.87 -9.81
C TYR A 203 10.74 8.37 -9.52
N ILE A 204 11.52 7.57 -10.22
CA ILE A 204 12.03 6.34 -9.61
C ILE A 204 13.09 6.84 -8.64
N PRO A 205 13.00 6.61 -7.31
CA PRO A 205 14.17 6.81 -6.47
C PRO A 205 15.28 6.04 -7.15
N GLN A 206 16.37 6.70 -7.52
CA GLN A 206 17.59 5.97 -7.77
C GLN A 206 17.74 5.11 -6.53
N MET A 207 17.61 3.80 -6.67
CA MET A 207 18.07 2.90 -5.64
C MET A 207 19.49 3.38 -5.41
N GLU A 208 19.74 4.00 -4.26
CA GLU A 208 21.10 4.16 -3.79
C GLU A 208 21.69 2.78 -4.00
N GLU A 209 22.71 2.68 -4.85
CA GLU A 209 23.47 1.45 -4.98
C GLU A 209 23.97 1.18 -3.57
N LYS A 210 23.21 0.35 -2.84
CA LYS A 210 23.67 -0.14 -1.56
C LYS A 210 24.91 -0.91 -1.89
N THR A 211 26.02 -0.43 -1.42
CA THR A 211 27.28 -1.14 -1.45
C THR A 211 27.07 -2.49 -0.75
N GLU A 212 27.82 -3.53 -1.14
CA GLU A 212 27.65 -4.90 -0.59
C GLU A 212 27.73 -4.93 0.95
N GLU A 213 28.25 -3.89 1.60
CA GLU A 213 28.32 -3.71 3.06
C GLU A 213 26.98 -3.30 3.72
N ASP A 214 26.00 -2.81 2.96
CA ASP A 214 24.68 -2.40 3.48
C ASP A 214 23.67 -3.54 3.55
N TYR A 215 24.01 -4.73 3.07
CA TYR A 215 23.20 -5.93 3.22
C TYR A 215 23.58 -6.65 4.52
N GLU A 216 23.07 -6.18 5.63
CA GLU A 216 22.88 -7.04 6.78
C GLU A 216 21.81 -8.06 6.38
N TYR A 217 22.23 -9.31 6.13
CA TYR A 217 21.33 -10.40 5.78
C TYR A 217 20.42 -10.69 6.97
N GLU A 218 19.26 -10.03 7.05
CA GLU A 218 18.18 -10.57 7.85
C GLU A 218 17.79 -11.90 7.19
N LEU A 219 18.19 -13.00 7.78
CA LEU A 219 17.78 -14.36 7.42
C LEU A 219 16.24 -14.41 7.51
N ILE A 220 15.58 -14.18 6.38
CA ILE A 220 14.17 -14.50 6.26
C ILE A 220 14.06 -16.01 6.41
N PRO A 221 13.25 -16.53 7.34
CA PRO A 221 13.14 -17.97 7.56
C PRO A 221 12.92 -18.72 6.25
N GLU A 222 13.71 -19.76 6.00
CA GLU A 222 13.74 -20.56 4.75
C GLU A 222 12.38 -20.98 4.14
N PRO A 223 11.28 -21.14 4.89
CA PRO A 223 9.98 -21.51 4.30
C PRO A 223 9.42 -20.51 3.29
N PHE A 224 9.85 -19.26 3.31
CA PHE A 224 9.32 -18.22 2.43
C PHE A 224 9.86 -18.25 1.00
N PHE A 225 11.03 -18.83 0.80
CA PHE A 225 11.70 -18.85 -0.51
C PHE A 225 11.21 -19.97 -1.44
N TYR A 226 10.63 -21.03 -0.90
CA TYR A 226 10.37 -22.27 -1.66
C TYR A 226 9.06 -22.27 -2.45
N ARG A 227 8.18 -21.26 -2.38
CA ARG A 227 6.85 -21.33 -2.97
C ARG A 227 6.57 -20.44 -4.18
N SER A 228 7.49 -19.56 -4.58
CA SER A 228 7.35 -18.77 -5.81
C SER A 228 8.38 -19.18 -6.86
N PRO A 229 7.95 -19.61 -8.06
CA PRO A 229 8.89 -19.92 -9.16
C PRO A 229 9.82 -18.75 -9.54
N ARG A 230 9.39 -17.52 -9.32
CA ARG A 230 10.21 -16.31 -9.55
C ARG A 230 11.32 -16.15 -8.51
N PHE A 231 11.08 -16.49 -7.24
CA PHE A 231 12.13 -16.45 -6.21
C PHE A 231 13.22 -17.52 -6.42
N LYS A 232 12.88 -18.70 -6.95
CA LYS A 232 13.89 -19.69 -7.31
C LYS A 232 14.92 -19.19 -8.34
N ARG A 233 14.48 -18.31 -9.27
CA ARG A 233 15.40 -17.73 -10.27
C ARG A 233 16.32 -16.68 -9.64
N ASP A 234 15.84 -15.93 -8.69
CA ASP A 234 16.65 -14.89 -8.04
C ASP A 234 17.64 -15.49 -7.03
N ILE A 235 17.24 -16.52 -6.28
CA ILE A 235 18.14 -17.25 -5.38
C ILE A 235 19.32 -17.88 -6.13
N ASN A 236 19.09 -18.52 -7.27
CA ASN A 236 20.17 -19.07 -8.08
C ASN A 236 21.13 -18.02 -8.66
N LYS A 237 20.71 -16.75 -8.70
CA LYS A 237 21.54 -15.64 -9.14
C LYS A 237 22.49 -15.15 -8.04
N TYR A 238 22.11 -15.38 -6.77
CA TYR A 238 22.87 -14.92 -5.60
C TYR A 238 23.69 -16.03 -4.92
N THR A 239 23.32 -17.32 -5.11
CA THR A 239 24.08 -18.47 -4.55
C THR A 239 25.35 -18.83 -5.34
N LEU A 240 25.64 -18.19 -6.44
CA LEU A 240 26.83 -18.45 -7.28
C LEU A 240 28.04 -17.58 -6.90
N LYS A 241 28.06 -16.93 -5.75
CA LYS A 241 29.20 -16.14 -5.27
C LYS A 241 29.65 -16.49 -3.84
N ILE A 242 29.51 -17.75 -3.46
CA ILE A 242 30.20 -18.27 -2.27
C ILE A 242 31.08 -19.41 -2.76
N ASP A 243 32.26 -19.07 -3.22
CA ASP A 243 33.48 -19.86 -3.18
C ASP A 243 34.51 -19.10 -2.35
#